data_a7a2f44cad94d196bdad06d7bb2885ff
#
_entry.id   a7a2f44cad94d196bdad06d7bb2885ff
#
_cell.length_a   1.000
_cell.length_b   1.000
_cell.length_c   1.000
_cell.angle_alpha   90.00
_cell.angle_beta   90.00
_cell.angle_gamma   90.00
#
_symmetry.space_group_name_H-M   'P 1'
#
loop_
_entity.id
_entity.type
_entity.pdbx_description
1 polymer ?
#
loop_
_entity_poly.entity_id
_entity_poly.type
_entity_poly.pdbx_seq_one_letter_code
_entity_poly.pdbx_strand_id
1 'polypeptide(L)'
;QEDKDGNIPLLRMSDENEVTVPMVVLVNGSTSDGAELFANALRKMNSATIVGTRTAGKGVVMSDAQSFSDGSAAYITIGLLLDNEGQSWNDLGLTPDVDATLSSDEQNAYYDYTVNTDPQISKALNTAKMLSGQN
;
A
#
# COMPACT_ATOMS: atom_id res chain seq x y z
N GLN A 1 8.08 3.17 12.31
CA GLN A 1 8.14 4.64 12.26
C GLN A 1 9.42 5.11 12.91
N GLU A 2 10.17 5.98 12.23
CA GLU A 2 11.35 6.67 12.76
C GLU A 2 10.99 8.15 12.96
N ASP A 3 11.28 8.68 14.16
CA ASP A 3 11.10 10.10 14.45
C ASP A 3 12.34 10.92 14.02
N LYS A 4 12.27 12.26 14.20
CA LYS A 4 13.37 13.18 13.84
C LYS A 4 14.68 12.94 14.62
N ASP A 5 14.61 12.25 15.74
CA ASP A 5 15.74 11.95 16.63
C ASP A 5 16.28 10.52 16.41
N GLY A 6 15.75 9.79 15.42
CA GLY A 6 16.14 8.44 15.05
C GLY A 6 15.55 7.33 15.95
N ASN A 7 14.56 7.64 16.78
CA ASN A 7 13.91 6.63 17.59
C ASN A 7 12.84 5.89 16.79
N ILE A 8 12.72 4.58 17.03
CA ILE A 8 11.73 3.70 16.37
C ILE A 8 10.81 3.10 17.44
N PRO A 9 9.79 3.86 17.92
CA PRO A 9 8.86 3.33 18.89
C PRO A 9 7.96 2.26 18.30
N LEU A 10 7.69 1.21 19.07
CA LEU A 10 6.72 0.18 18.72
C LEU A 10 5.30 0.77 18.80
N LEU A 11 4.64 0.89 17.64
CA LEU A 11 3.29 1.48 17.56
C LEU A 11 2.18 0.46 17.73
N ARG A 12 2.34 -0.72 17.16
CA ARG A 12 1.36 -1.81 17.14
C ARG A 12 2.06 -3.16 17.07
N MET A 13 1.41 -4.18 17.61
CA MET A 13 1.77 -5.58 17.42
C MET A 13 0.55 -6.33 16.90
N SER A 14 0.76 -7.32 16.04
CA SER A 14 -0.28 -8.29 15.68
C SER A 14 -0.53 -9.27 16.82
N ASP A 15 -1.70 -9.88 16.83
CA ASP A 15 -2.03 -10.98 17.71
C ASP A 15 -1.65 -12.35 17.09
N GLU A 16 -2.05 -13.46 17.75
CA GLU A 16 -1.75 -14.82 17.32
C GLU A 16 -2.71 -15.33 16.21
N ASN A 17 -3.70 -14.51 15.79
CA ASN A 17 -4.70 -14.92 14.80
C ASN A 17 -4.22 -14.57 13.40
N GLU A 18 -3.56 -15.49 12.76
CA GLU A 18 -3.04 -15.31 11.41
C GLU A 18 -4.08 -15.69 10.34
N VAL A 19 -4.20 -14.88 9.30
CA VAL A 19 -4.95 -15.22 8.08
C VAL A 19 -4.03 -16.02 7.16
N THR A 20 -4.30 -17.31 7.01
CA THR A 20 -3.43 -18.28 6.30
C THR A 20 -3.82 -18.50 4.83
N VAL A 21 -4.92 -17.88 4.37
CA VAL A 21 -5.32 -17.98 2.94
C VAL A 21 -4.40 -17.10 2.07
N PRO A 22 -4.05 -17.54 0.85
CA PRO A 22 -3.30 -16.72 -0.09
C PRO A 22 -4.02 -15.39 -0.35
N MET A 23 -3.32 -14.28 -0.16
CA MET A 23 -3.86 -12.95 -0.36
C MET A 23 -3.19 -12.25 -1.53
N VAL A 24 -3.97 -11.45 -2.25
CA VAL A 24 -3.47 -10.52 -3.25
C VAL A 24 -3.97 -9.12 -2.90
N VAL A 25 -3.07 -8.15 -2.90
CA VAL A 25 -3.40 -6.74 -2.68
C VAL A 25 -3.25 -6.00 -4.01
N LEU A 26 -4.35 -5.42 -4.49
CA LEU A 26 -4.34 -4.61 -5.71
C LEU A 26 -4.03 -3.16 -5.36
N VAL A 27 -3.03 -2.59 -6.02
CA VAL A 27 -2.55 -1.22 -5.78
C VAL A 27 -2.37 -0.44 -7.09
N ASN A 28 -2.40 0.88 -6.98
CA ASN A 28 -2.10 1.77 -8.11
C ASN A 28 -1.47 3.10 -7.64
N GLY A 29 -1.23 4.03 -8.56
CA GLY A 29 -0.63 5.33 -8.29
C GLY A 29 -1.43 6.24 -7.34
N SER A 30 -2.69 5.91 -7.05
CA SER A 30 -3.51 6.60 -6.05
C SER A 30 -3.47 5.93 -4.66
N THR A 31 -2.87 4.75 -4.57
CA THR A 31 -2.62 4.08 -3.28
C THR A 31 -1.53 4.84 -2.55
N SER A 32 -1.85 5.39 -1.37
CA SER A 32 -0.92 6.24 -0.61
C SER A 32 -1.07 6.06 0.90
N ASP A 33 -0.10 6.56 1.67
CA ASP A 33 -0.18 6.70 3.13
C ASP A 33 -0.40 5.36 3.86
N GLY A 34 -1.41 5.28 4.72
CA GLY A 34 -1.76 4.07 5.47
C GLY A 34 -2.07 2.86 4.59
N ALA A 35 -2.57 3.06 3.36
CA ALA A 35 -2.81 1.97 2.41
C ALA A 35 -1.47 1.36 1.92
N GLU A 36 -0.44 2.18 1.70
CA GLU A 36 0.90 1.69 1.37
C GLU A 36 1.52 0.94 2.55
N LEU A 37 1.38 1.49 3.77
CA LEU A 37 1.84 0.82 4.99
C LEU A 37 1.24 -0.57 5.12
N PHE A 38 -0.08 -0.68 4.95
CA PHE A 38 -0.80 -1.95 5.03
C PHE A 38 -0.34 -2.95 3.96
N ALA A 39 -0.29 -2.52 2.70
CA ALA A 39 0.17 -3.35 1.60
C ALA A 39 1.61 -3.85 1.80
N ASN A 40 2.52 -2.94 2.19
CA ASN A 40 3.92 -3.29 2.42
C ASN A 40 4.09 -4.22 3.62
N ALA A 41 3.35 -4.00 4.71
CA ALA A 41 3.39 -4.88 5.87
C ALA A 41 2.99 -6.31 5.51
N LEU A 42 1.86 -6.50 4.80
CA LEU A 42 1.42 -7.82 4.34
C LEU A 42 2.45 -8.50 3.43
N ARG A 43 3.06 -7.76 2.50
CA ARG A 43 4.12 -8.28 1.62
C ARG A 43 5.34 -8.73 2.42
N LYS A 44 5.83 -7.89 3.33
CA LYS A 44 7.02 -8.17 4.14
C LYS A 44 6.81 -9.32 5.14
N MET A 45 5.59 -9.59 5.51
CA MET A 45 5.20 -10.76 6.31
C MET A 45 4.99 -12.02 5.44
N ASN A 46 5.19 -11.95 4.14
CA ASN A 46 4.88 -13.01 3.14
C ASN A 46 3.42 -13.47 3.15
N SER A 47 2.51 -12.61 3.62
CA SER A 47 1.08 -12.91 3.71
C SER A 47 0.31 -12.48 2.47
N ALA A 48 0.89 -11.60 1.62
CA ALA A 48 0.23 -11.15 0.39
C ALA A 48 1.22 -10.89 -0.75
N THR A 49 0.73 -11.08 -1.98
CA THR A 49 1.39 -10.64 -3.22
C THR A 49 0.76 -9.33 -3.69
N ILE A 50 1.58 -8.35 -4.03
CA ILE A 50 1.13 -7.04 -4.52
C ILE A 50 0.98 -7.09 -6.04
N VAL A 51 -0.21 -6.77 -6.53
CA VAL A 51 -0.54 -6.70 -7.96
C VAL A 51 -0.96 -5.27 -8.31
N GLY A 52 -0.58 -4.77 -9.46
CA GLY A 52 -1.02 -3.44 -9.89
C GLY A 52 0.07 -2.60 -10.52
N THR A 53 0.09 -1.32 -10.18
CA THR A 53 1.12 -0.38 -10.60
C THR A 53 1.79 0.26 -9.39
N ARG A 54 2.91 0.95 -9.59
CA ARG A 54 3.64 1.65 -8.53
C ARG A 54 2.72 2.60 -7.75
N THR A 55 2.82 2.58 -6.42
CA THR A 55 2.03 3.43 -5.52
C THR A 55 2.55 4.87 -5.44
N ALA A 56 1.84 5.73 -4.71
CA ALA A 56 2.13 7.17 -4.65
C ALA A 56 3.44 7.53 -3.96
N GLY A 57 3.89 6.73 -2.99
CA GLY A 57 5.13 7.00 -2.28
C GLY A 57 4.99 7.99 -1.12
N LYS A 58 3.88 7.96 -0.38
CA LYS A 58 3.69 8.78 0.81
C LYS A 58 4.01 7.97 2.08
N GLY A 59 5.29 7.74 2.30
CA GLY A 59 5.82 6.98 3.43
C GLY A 59 6.16 7.86 4.64
N VAL A 60 5.31 8.82 4.99
CA VAL A 60 5.54 9.76 6.09
C VAL A 60 4.51 9.62 7.20
N VAL A 61 4.87 10.07 8.40
CA VAL A 61 3.95 10.23 9.53
C VAL A 61 3.66 11.71 9.71
N MET A 62 2.38 12.05 9.75
CA MET A 62 1.93 13.42 9.99
C MET A 62 1.60 13.61 11.48
N SER A 63 1.82 14.82 11.97
CA SER A 63 1.36 15.24 13.30
C SER A 63 -0.17 15.25 13.37
N ASP A 64 -0.72 15.32 14.57
CA ASP A 64 -2.07 15.83 14.77
C ASP A 64 -2.19 17.26 14.23
N ALA A 65 -3.41 17.69 13.95
CA ALA A 65 -3.68 19.05 13.47
C ALA A 65 -3.17 20.08 14.49
N GLN A 66 -2.23 20.90 14.07
CA GLN A 66 -1.72 22.03 14.86
C GLN A 66 -2.59 23.24 14.55
N SER A 67 -3.47 23.60 15.48
CA SER A 67 -4.40 24.73 15.31
C SER A 67 -3.74 26.08 15.60
N PHE A 68 -4.07 27.08 14.80
CA PHE A 68 -3.63 28.46 14.97
C PHE A 68 -4.77 29.34 15.53
N SER A 69 -4.39 30.54 16.03
CA SER A 69 -5.34 31.48 16.68
C SER A 69 -6.39 32.04 15.71
N ASP A 70 -6.13 32.02 14.42
CA ASP A 70 -7.05 32.47 13.36
C ASP A 70 -8.06 31.38 12.91
N GLY A 71 -8.01 30.18 13.53
CA GLY A 71 -8.88 29.06 13.20
C GLY A 71 -8.36 28.15 12.07
N SER A 72 -7.21 28.47 11.48
CA SER A 72 -6.53 27.57 10.55
C SER A 72 -5.79 26.45 11.28
N ALA A 73 -5.38 25.40 10.54
CA ALA A 73 -4.57 24.32 11.10
C ALA A 73 -3.57 23.81 10.06
N ALA A 74 -2.46 23.25 10.55
CA ALA A 74 -1.47 22.59 9.72
C ALA A 74 -1.18 21.17 10.22
N TYR A 75 -0.89 20.28 9.27
CA TYR A 75 -0.29 18.98 9.52
C TYR A 75 1.18 19.04 9.14
N ILE A 76 2.04 18.55 10.00
CA ILE A 76 3.49 18.64 9.82
C ILE A 76 4.05 17.22 9.76
N THR A 77 4.93 16.94 8.83
CA THR A 77 5.65 15.65 8.79
C THR A 77 6.56 15.56 10.02
N ILE A 78 6.39 14.50 10.80
CA ILE A 78 7.12 14.25 12.05
C ILE A 78 7.97 12.97 12.03
N GLY A 79 7.87 12.17 10.97
CA GLY A 79 8.65 10.95 10.85
C GLY A 79 8.48 10.26 9.51
N LEU A 80 9.28 9.22 9.30
CA LEU A 80 9.19 8.32 8.16
C LEU A 80 8.61 6.98 8.57
N LEU A 81 7.85 6.36 7.68
CA LEU A 81 7.47 4.97 7.78
C LEU A 81 8.61 4.11 7.22
N LEU A 82 8.99 3.09 7.97
CA LEU A 82 10.01 2.12 7.58
C LEU A 82 9.41 0.72 7.57
N ASP A 83 9.90 -0.13 6.69
CA ASP A 83 9.61 -1.56 6.74
C ASP A 83 10.47 -2.26 7.81
N ASN A 84 10.35 -3.59 7.93
CA ASN A 84 11.10 -4.39 8.89
C ASN A 84 12.61 -4.48 8.58
N GLU A 85 13.04 -4.01 7.40
CA GLU A 85 14.44 -3.91 6.99
C GLU A 85 14.99 -2.48 7.16
N GLY A 86 14.19 -1.56 7.71
CA GLY A 86 14.55 -0.16 7.89
C GLY A 86 14.51 0.66 6.60
N GLN A 87 13.82 0.17 5.55
CA GLN A 87 13.72 0.87 4.28
C GLN A 87 12.43 1.69 4.22
N SER A 88 12.54 2.93 3.77
CA SER A 88 11.39 3.78 3.48
C SER A 88 11.01 3.71 2.01
N TRP A 89 9.70 3.74 1.75
CA TRP A 89 9.17 3.91 0.39
C TRP A 89 8.74 5.35 0.09
N ASN A 90 9.06 6.29 0.99
CA ASN A 90 8.73 7.70 0.78
C ASN A 90 9.39 8.22 -0.51
N ASP A 91 8.64 8.98 -1.31
CA ASP A 91 8.97 9.50 -2.64
C ASP A 91 9.26 8.44 -3.73
N LEU A 92 9.35 7.16 -3.35
CA LEU A 92 9.63 6.05 -4.27
C LEU A 92 8.39 5.27 -4.67
N GLY A 93 7.45 5.11 -3.74
CA GLY A 93 6.31 4.21 -3.88
C GLY A 93 6.70 2.72 -3.79
N LEU A 94 5.70 1.90 -3.57
CA LEU A 94 5.86 0.45 -3.60
C LEU A 94 5.78 -0.02 -5.06
N THR A 95 6.78 -0.77 -5.50
CA THR A 95 6.72 -1.48 -6.77
C THR A 95 5.93 -2.77 -6.57
N PRO A 96 4.91 -3.07 -7.39
CA PRO A 96 4.16 -4.31 -7.29
C PRO A 96 5.04 -5.53 -7.63
N ASP A 97 4.68 -6.69 -7.10
CA ASP A 97 5.33 -7.98 -7.42
C ASP A 97 4.86 -8.49 -8.77
N VAL A 98 3.62 -8.17 -9.15
CA VAL A 98 3.02 -8.50 -10.44
C VAL A 98 2.46 -7.22 -11.07
N ASP A 99 3.04 -6.83 -12.19
CA ASP A 99 2.56 -5.66 -12.95
C ASP A 99 1.19 -5.91 -13.56
N ALA A 100 0.29 -4.93 -13.39
CA ALA A 100 -1.03 -4.86 -14.00
C ALA A 100 -1.29 -3.48 -14.61
N THR A 101 -0.31 -2.95 -15.32
CA THR A 101 -0.44 -1.67 -16.03
C THR A 101 -1.48 -1.81 -17.14
N LEU A 102 -2.42 -0.87 -17.17
CA LEU A 102 -3.43 -0.79 -18.22
C LEU A 102 -2.82 -0.22 -19.49
N SER A 103 -3.17 -0.77 -20.65
CA SER A 103 -2.91 -0.17 -21.95
C SER A 103 -3.65 1.17 -22.09
N SER A 104 -3.31 1.98 -23.10
CA SER A 104 -3.99 3.27 -23.35
C SER A 104 -5.50 3.11 -23.58
N ASP A 105 -5.90 2.05 -24.29
CA ASP A 105 -7.32 1.78 -24.55
C ASP A 105 -8.06 1.36 -23.27
N GLU A 106 -7.43 0.53 -22.43
CA GLU A 106 -7.97 0.13 -21.14
C GLU A 106 -8.07 1.32 -20.17
N GLN A 107 -7.10 2.24 -20.17
CA GLN A 107 -7.17 3.46 -19.37
C GLN A 107 -8.33 4.38 -19.80
N ASN A 108 -8.60 4.50 -21.10
CA ASN A 108 -9.73 5.27 -21.60
C ASN A 108 -11.07 4.68 -21.19
N ALA A 109 -11.16 3.36 -21.05
CA ALA A 109 -12.36 2.64 -20.62
C ALA A 109 -12.46 2.46 -19.10
N TYR A 110 -11.57 3.05 -18.29
CA TYR A 110 -11.44 2.78 -16.87
C TYR A 110 -12.75 2.90 -16.07
N TYR A 111 -13.56 3.91 -16.38
CA TYR A 111 -14.84 4.12 -15.68
C TYR A 111 -15.98 3.24 -16.18
N ASP A 112 -15.78 2.49 -17.26
CA ASP A 112 -16.77 1.57 -17.82
C ASP A 112 -16.63 0.14 -17.28
N TYR A 113 -15.52 -0.14 -16.54
CA TYR A 113 -15.28 -1.45 -15.98
C TYR A 113 -16.19 -1.76 -14.80
N THR A 114 -16.59 -3.00 -14.76
CA THR A 114 -17.21 -3.64 -13.58
C THR A 114 -16.21 -4.60 -12.95
N VAL A 115 -16.51 -5.11 -11.76
CA VAL A 115 -15.67 -6.13 -11.09
C VAL A 115 -15.36 -7.33 -11.99
N ASN A 116 -16.28 -7.69 -12.89
CA ASN A 116 -16.13 -8.86 -13.78
C ASN A 116 -15.40 -8.53 -15.09
N THR A 117 -15.24 -7.27 -15.45
CA THR A 117 -14.64 -6.85 -16.73
C THR A 117 -13.33 -6.08 -16.56
N ASP A 118 -12.98 -5.73 -15.31
CA ASP A 118 -11.74 -5.03 -14.99
C ASP A 118 -10.52 -5.93 -15.21
N PRO A 119 -9.58 -5.55 -16.11
CA PRO A 119 -8.40 -6.34 -16.40
C PRO A 119 -7.43 -6.44 -15.20
N GLN A 120 -7.37 -5.44 -14.33
CA GLN A 120 -6.52 -5.45 -13.14
C GLN A 120 -7.08 -6.41 -12.08
N ILE A 121 -8.39 -6.40 -11.85
CA ILE A 121 -9.07 -7.37 -10.97
C ILE A 121 -8.91 -8.77 -11.52
N SER A 122 -9.07 -8.97 -12.84
CA SER A 122 -8.86 -10.27 -13.49
C SER A 122 -7.42 -10.78 -13.28
N LYS A 123 -6.43 -9.91 -13.43
CA LYS A 123 -5.02 -10.23 -13.17
C LYS A 123 -4.79 -10.64 -11.71
N ALA A 124 -5.36 -9.88 -10.76
CA ALA A 124 -5.25 -10.17 -9.33
C ALA A 124 -5.89 -11.52 -8.97
N LEU A 125 -7.09 -11.81 -9.49
CA LEU A 125 -7.78 -13.09 -9.27
C LEU A 125 -7.00 -14.27 -9.84
N ASN A 126 -6.42 -14.12 -11.03
CA ASN A 126 -5.58 -15.18 -11.63
C ASN A 126 -4.31 -15.41 -10.82
N THR A 127 -3.70 -14.35 -10.28
CA THR A 127 -2.55 -14.46 -9.36
C THR A 127 -2.95 -15.21 -8.09
N ALA A 128 -4.08 -14.87 -7.47
CA ALA A 128 -4.58 -15.54 -6.27
C ALA A 128 -4.85 -17.04 -6.52
N LYS A 129 -5.44 -17.40 -7.67
CA LYS A 129 -5.66 -18.80 -8.06
C LYS A 129 -4.35 -19.57 -8.18
N MET A 130 -3.34 -19.00 -8.84
CA MET A 130 -2.02 -19.62 -8.95
C MET A 130 -1.39 -19.87 -7.58
N LEU A 131 -1.49 -18.90 -6.67
CA LEU A 131 -0.96 -19.02 -5.31
C LEU A 131 -1.69 -20.08 -4.48
N SER A 132 -2.99 -20.27 -4.71
CA SER A 132 -3.79 -21.31 -4.04
C SER A 132 -3.63 -22.71 -4.62
N GLY A 133 -2.86 -22.90 -5.69
CA GLY A 133 -2.73 -24.17 -6.41
C GLY A 133 -3.98 -24.58 -7.19
N GLN A 134 -4.91 -23.69 -7.42
CA GLN A 134 -6.10 -23.89 -8.23
C GLN A 134 -5.79 -23.43 -9.67
N ASN A 135 -5.60 -24.40 -10.56
CA ASN A 135 -5.47 -24.17 -12.01
C ASN A 135 -6.83 -24.20 -12.70
#